data_1817f516c1b2273a3aca9b0c0dd11a9e
#
_entry.id   1817f516c1b2273a3aca9b0c0dd11a9e
#
_cell.length_a   1.000
_cell.length_b   1.000
_cell.length_c   1.000
_cell.angle_alpha   90.00
_cell.angle_beta   90.00
_cell.angle_gamma   90.00
#
_symmetry.space_group_name_H-M   'P 1'
#
loop_
_entity.id
_entity.type
_entity.pdbx_description
1 polymer ?
#
loop_
_entity_poly.entity_id
_entity_poly.type
_entity_poly.pdbx_seq_one_letter_code
_entity_poly.pdbx_strand_id
1 'polypeptide(L)'
;WWAWNNEAPKLFKSLDADLYEAVNYNPVLLLERLSYERKEAIVKDKALMERVKDVYTKFHDYMAVKPNKKRPSVAYFCMEFGLTQVLKIYSGGLGMLAGDYLKEASDSNVDMCAVGFLYRYGYFTQSLSMDGQQIAKYDAQNFNSLPIERVLDANGNQMVVDVPYMNYHVHALVWRANVGRISLYLLDTDTDMNSE
;
A
#
# COMPACT_ATOMS: atom_id res chain seq x y z
N TRP A 1 8.31 -0.61 2.73
CA TRP A 1 9.77 -0.70 2.53
C TRP A 1 10.15 -0.81 1.04
N TRP A 2 9.54 -1.71 0.29
CA TRP A 2 9.88 -1.91 -1.13
C TRP A 2 9.72 -0.64 -1.98
N ALA A 3 8.79 0.25 -1.65
CA ALA A 3 8.48 1.43 -2.46
C ALA A 3 9.59 2.51 -2.43
N TRP A 4 10.45 2.51 -1.41
CA TRP A 4 11.58 3.45 -1.31
C TRP A 4 12.95 2.77 -1.20
N ASN A 5 12.99 1.43 -1.20
CA ASN A 5 14.24 0.69 -1.29
C ASN A 5 14.66 0.54 -2.75
N ASN A 6 15.92 0.82 -3.07
CA ASN A 6 16.41 0.81 -4.44
C ASN A 6 16.55 -0.59 -5.06
N GLU A 7 16.68 -1.63 -4.24
CA GLU A 7 16.92 -2.99 -4.71
C GLU A 7 15.63 -3.77 -4.97
N ALA A 8 14.62 -3.57 -4.13
CA ALA A 8 13.37 -4.31 -4.24
C ALA A 8 12.60 -4.07 -5.55
N PRO A 9 12.38 -2.84 -6.04
CA PRO A 9 11.76 -2.61 -7.35
C PRO A 9 12.57 -3.20 -8.50
N LYS A 10 13.92 -3.14 -8.43
CA LYS A 10 14.80 -3.75 -9.42
C LYS A 10 14.71 -5.27 -9.42
N LEU A 11 14.50 -5.88 -8.24
CA LEU A 11 14.26 -7.31 -8.13
C LEU A 11 12.93 -7.67 -8.80
N PHE A 12 11.83 -6.99 -8.49
CA PHE A 12 10.54 -7.22 -9.14
C PHE A 12 10.62 -7.08 -10.66
N LYS A 13 11.30 -6.05 -11.15
CA LYS A 13 11.54 -5.88 -12.59
C LYS A 13 12.32 -7.04 -13.21
N SER A 14 13.25 -7.66 -12.48
CA SER A 14 14.02 -8.80 -12.99
C SER A 14 13.24 -10.11 -13.03
N LEU A 15 12.11 -10.20 -12.31
CA LEU A 15 11.22 -11.36 -12.40
C LEU A 15 10.53 -11.43 -13.77
N ASP A 16 9.97 -10.31 -14.23
CA ASP A 16 9.37 -10.13 -15.55
C ASP A 16 9.19 -8.64 -15.82
N ALA A 17 10.02 -8.06 -16.67
CA ALA A 17 10.04 -6.61 -16.89
C ALA A 17 8.78 -6.11 -17.59
N ASP A 18 8.33 -6.84 -18.63
CA ASP A 18 7.19 -6.45 -19.47
C ASP A 18 5.88 -6.57 -18.68
N LEU A 19 5.73 -7.67 -17.94
CA LEU A 19 4.57 -7.86 -17.07
C LEU A 19 4.56 -6.83 -15.93
N TYR A 20 5.72 -6.51 -15.34
CA TYR A 20 5.81 -5.52 -14.26
C TYR A 20 5.38 -4.13 -14.71
N GLU A 21 5.74 -3.74 -15.94
CA GLU A 21 5.27 -2.51 -16.56
C GLU A 21 3.76 -2.58 -16.88
N ALA A 22 3.30 -3.69 -17.47
CA ALA A 22 1.89 -3.90 -17.82
C ALA A 22 0.94 -3.85 -16.61
N VAL A 23 1.42 -4.24 -15.42
CA VAL A 23 0.65 -4.12 -14.16
C VAL A 23 0.92 -2.81 -13.40
N ASN A 24 1.45 -1.79 -14.07
CA ASN A 24 1.78 -0.49 -13.48
C ASN A 24 2.65 -0.59 -12.23
N TYR A 25 3.67 -1.43 -12.29
CA TYR A 25 4.66 -1.65 -11.21
C TYR A 25 4.04 -2.15 -9.89
N ASN A 26 2.90 -2.82 -9.98
CA ASN A 26 2.25 -3.44 -8.82
C ASN A 26 2.87 -4.82 -8.55
N PRO A 27 3.62 -5.01 -7.44
CA PRO A 27 4.28 -6.27 -7.15
C PRO A 27 3.30 -7.40 -6.82
N VAL A 28 2.12 -7.10 -6.27
CA VAL A 28 1.08 -8.09 -5.96
C VAL A 28 0.53 -8.67 -7.26
N LEU A 29 0.10 -7.81 -8.18
CA LEU A 29 -0.39 -8.23 -9.50
C LEU A 29 0.69 -8.90 -10.34
N LEU A 30 1.94 -8.47 -10.26
CA LEU A 30 3.06 -9.15 -10.91
C LEU A 30 3.12 -10.62 -10.48
N LEU A 31 3.21 -10.88 -9.17
CA LEU A 31 3.35 -12.24 -8.63
C LEU A 31 2.11 -13.10 -8.90
N GLU A 32 0.92 -12.51 -8.88
CA GLU A 32 -0.33 -13.19 -9.21
C GLU A 32 -0.36 -13.64 -10.68
N ARG A 33 0.05 -12.76 -11.61
CA ARG A 33 -0.06 -12.96 -13.06
C ARG A 33 1.14 -13.65 -13.71
N LEU A 34 2.25 -13.88 -12.99
CA LEU A 34 3.36 -14.68 -13.51
C LEU A 34 2.87 -16.04 -13.95
N SER A 35 3.21 -16.43 -15.19
CA SER A 35 2.90 -17.76 -15.71
C SER A 35 3.63 -18.87 -14.94
N TYR A 36 3.10 -20.08 -15.00
CA TYR A 36 3.72 -21.22 -14.35
C TYR A 36 5.15 -21.45 -14.87
N GLU A 37 5.34 -21.39 -16.19
CA GLU A 37 6.64 -21.58 -16.86
C GLU A 37 7.64 -20.51 -16.38
N ARG A 38 7.17 -19.24 -16.22
CA ARG A 38 8.04 -18.16 -15.72
C ARG A 38 8.43 -18.38 -14.26
N LYS A 39 7.49 -18.81 -13.42
CA LYS A 39 7.76 -19.17 -12.02
C LYS A 39 8.79 -20.28 -11.92
N GLU A 40 8.66 -21.34 -12.74
CA GLU A 40 9.66 -22.43 -12.81
C GLU A 40 11.04 -21.93 -13.27
N ALA A 41 11.10 -21.06 -14.28
CA ALA A 41 12.35 -20.50 -14.78
C ALA A 41 13.05 -19.67 -13.71
N ILE A 42 12.30 -18.84 -12.96
CA ILE A 42 12.81 -18.05 -11.84
C ILE A 42 13.43 -18.96 -10.76
N VAL A 43 12.73 -20.00 -10.35
CA VAL A 43 13.21 -20.95 -9.30
C VAL A 43 14.47 -21.70 -9.74
N LYS A 44 14.62 -21.97 -11.05
CA LYS A 44 15.80 -22.65 -11.61
C LYS A 44 17.00 -21.70 -11.79
N ASP A 45 16.78 -20.40 -11.84
CA ASP A 45 17.83 -19.37 -11.95
C ASP A 45 18.48 -19.13 -10.58
N LYS A 46 19.63 -19.78 -10.35
CA LYS A 46 20.37 -19.67 -9.09
C LYS A 46 20.81 -18.25 -8.77
N ALA A 47 21.24 -17.49 -9.76
CA ALA A 47 21.70 -16.11 -9.54
C ALA A 47 20.54 -15.19 -9.13
N LEU A 48 19.37 -15.35 -9.77
CA LEU A 48 18.17 -14.62 -9.40
C LEU A 48 17.66 -15.01 -8.01
N MET A 49 17.69 -16.31 -7.67
CA MET A 49 17.28 -16.78 -6.34
C MET A 49 18.22 -16.31 -5.22
N GLU A 50 19.52 -16.23 -5.47
CA GLU A 50 20.47 -15.62 -4.52
C GLU A 50 20.14 -14.14 -4.29
N ARG A 51 19.80 -13.41 -5.34
CA ARG A 51 19.38 -12.02 -5.24
C ARG A 51 18.06 -11.86 -4.48
N VAL A 52 17.07 -12.74 -4.71
CA VAL A 52 15.82 -12.78 -3.92
C VAL A 52 16.15 -12.95 -2.44
N LYS A 53 17.02 -13.91 -2.12
CA LYS A 53 17.44 -14.20 -0.75
C LYS A 53 18.16 -13.00 -0.08
N ASP A 54 19.04 -12.34 -0.82
CA ASP A 54 19.77 -11.15 -0.32
C ASP A 54 18.78 -10.00 0.02
N VAL A 55 17.89 -9.67 -0.90
CA VAL A 55 16.87 -8.62 -0.69
C VAL A 55 15.92 -8.99 0.45
N TYR A 56 15.51 -10.26 0.54
CA TYR A 56 14.68 -10.76 1.64
C TYR A 56 15.39 -10.64 2.99
N THR A 57 16.68 -11.02 3.07
CA THR A 57 17.47 -10.91 4.29
C THR A 57 17.56 -9.45 4.75
N LYS A 58 17.87 -8.53 3.84
CA LYS A 58 17.89 -7.09 4.14
C LYS A 58 16.55 -6.57 4.66
N PHE A 59 15.46 -7.01 4.06
CA PHE A 59 14.11 -6.67 4.53
C PHE A 59 13.83 -7.25 5.92
N HIS A 60 14.16 -8.51 6.14
CA HIS A 60 13.97 -9.18 7.42
C HIS A 60 14.76 -8.48 8.54
N ASP A 61 16.03 -8.17 8.30
CA ASP A 61 16.88 -7.46 9.26
C ASP A 61 16.35 -6.06 9.56
N TYR A 62 15.89 -5.35 8.52
CA TYR A 62 15.22 -4.07 8.68
C TYR A 62 13.98 -4.18 9.59
N MET A 63 13.12 -5.17 9.37
CA MET A 63 11.90 -5.36 10.16
C MET A 63 12.17 -5.87 11.59
N ALA A 64 13.28 -6.53 11.84
CA ALA A 64 13.63 -7.08 13.15
C ALA A 64 13.94 -6.02 14.20
N VAL A 65 14.28 -4.80 13.80
CA VAL A 65 14.61 -3.70 14.72
C VAL A 65 13.35 -3.23 15.46
N LYS A 66 13.40 -3.26 16.80
CA LYS A 66 12.28 -2.85 17.65
C LYS A 66 12.24 -1.34 17.84
N PRO A 67 11.04 -0.73 17.95
CA PRO A 67 10.91 0.69 18.24
C PRO A 67 11.59 1.10 19.57
N ASN A 68 12.07 2.33 19.62
CA ASN A 68 12.65 2.89 20.84
C ASN A 68 11.54 3.32 21.81
N LYS A 69 11.21 2.45 22.76
CA LYS A 69 10.17 2.67 23.76
C LYS A 69 10.45 3.78 24.79
N LYS A 70 11.63 4.40 24.75
CA LYS A 70 11.92 5.59 25.56
C LYS A 70 11.30 6.88 25.00
N ARG A 71 10.81 6.85 23.76
CA ARG A 71 10.09 7.94 23.12
C ARG A 71 8.56 7.73 23.25
N PRO A 72 7.74 8.79 23.24
CA PRO A 72 6.30 8.64 23.19
C PRO A 72 5.86 7.85 21.95
N SER A 73 4.82 7.02 22.08
CA SER A 73 4.13 6.45 20.94
C SER A 73 3.27 7.55 20.26
N VAL A 74 3.27 7.57 18.94
CA VAL A 74 2.60 8.59 18.13
C VAL A 74 1.52 7.94 17.26
N ALA A 75 0.34 8.56 17.22
CA ALA A 75 -0.67 8.27 16.20
C ALA A 75 -0.78 9.48 15.25
N TYR A 76 -0.58 9.24 13.95
CA TYR A 76 -0.59 10.26 12.91
C TYR A 76 -1.83 10.13 12.05
N PHE A 77 -2.71 11.12 12.11
CA PHE A 77 -3.95 11.16 11.35
C PHE A 77 -3.79 12.08 10.14
N CYS A 78 -4.05 11.56 8.95
CA CYS A 78 -4.07 12.34 7.73
C CYS A 78 -5.05 11.71 6.74
N MET A 79 -5.72 12.54 5.96
CA MET A 79 -6.67 12.07 4.95
C MET A 79 -5.99 11.55 3.68
N GLU A 80 -4.69 11.82 3.49
CA GLU A 80 -3.91 11.42 2.30
C GLU A 80 -2.53 10.90 2.69
N PHE A 81 -2.06 9.83 2.02
CA PHE A 81 -0.70 9.31 2.16
C PHE A 81 -0.12 8.92 0.80
N GLY A 82 0.84 9.68 0.30
CA GLY A 82 1.55 9.43 -0.96
C GLY A 82 2.69 8.44 -0.77
N LEU A 83 2.40 7.15 -0.77
CA LEU A 83 3.39 6.08 -0.52
C LEU A 83 3.98 5.51 -1.80
N THR A 84 3.12 5.22 -2.77
CA THR A 84 3.45 4.61 -4.04
C THR A 84 2.34 4.88 -5.05
N GLN A 85 2.67 4.89 -6.34
CA GLN A 85 1.67 5.02 -7.42
C GLN A 85 0.65 3.86 -7.47
N VAL A 86 0.97 2.72 -6.86
CA VAL A 86 0.11 1.54 -6.82
C VAL A 86 -1.09 1.76 -5.89
N LEU A 87 -0.90 2.48 -4.79
CA LEU A 87 -1.94 2.78 -3.79
C LEU A 87 -2.38 4.24 -3.94
N LYS A 88 -3.51 4.44 -4.62
CA LYS A 88 -4.00 5.76 -5.02
C LYS A 88 -4.86 6.39 -3.93
N ILE A 89 -4.25 6.79 -2.83
CA ILE A 89 -4.89 7.41 -1.66
C ILE A 89 -4.39 8.83 -1.38
N TYR A 90 -3.88 9.50 -2.39
CA TYR A 90 -3.42 10.89 -2.31
C TYR A 90 -3.61 11.61 -3.64
N SER A 91 -3.60 12.93 -3.62
CA SER A 91 -3.68 13.76 -4.84
C SER A 91 -2.59 14.82 -4.93
N GLY A 92 -2.08 15.34 -3.84
CA GLY A 92 -1.16 16.46 -3.85
C GLY A 92 -0.12 16.46 -2.73
N GLY A 93 0.40 17.66 -2.43
CA GLY A 93 1.52 17.87 -1.51
C GLY A 93 1.26 17.41 -0.08
N LEU A 94 0.02 17.48 0.39
CA LEU A 94 -0.38 16.97 1.71
C LEU A 94 -0.04 15.47 1.83
N GLY A 95 -0.47 14.68 0.84
CA GLY A 95 -0.22 13.24 0.82
C GLY A 95 1.26 12.91 0.63
N MET A 96 1.98 13.66 -0.20
CA MET A 96 3.43 13.47 -0.38
C MET A 96 4.19 13.70 0.92
N LEU A 97 3.90 14.78 1.64
CA LEU A 97 4.53 15.05 2.94
C LEU A 97 4.21 13.93 3.95
N ALA A 98 2.94 13.54 4.07
CA ALA A 98 2.52 12.50 5.00
C ALA A 98 3.16 11.13 4.66
N GLY A 99 3.21 10.77 3.38
CA GLY A 99 3.85 9.54 2.92
C GLY A 99 5.35 9.49 3.20
N ASP A 100 6.07 10.55 2.88
CA ASP A 100 7.51 10.66 3.13
C ASP A 100 7.81 10.68 4.64
N TYR A 101 6.95 11.33 5.43
CA TYR A 101 7.07 11.33 6.89
C TYR A 101 6.95 9.92 7.47
N LEU A 102 6.01 9.09 7.00
CA LEU A 102 5.89 7.70 7.45
C LEU A 102 7.10 6.84 7.04
N LYS A 103 7.63 7.03 5.83
CA LYS A 103 8.83 6.32 5.36
C LYS A 103 10.03 6.65 6.24
N GLU A 104 10.27 7.94 6.51
CA GLU A 104 11.35 8.40 7.39
C GLU A 104 11.13 7.94 8.84
N ALA A 105 9.91 8.02 9.36
CA ALA A 105 9.59 7.52 10.70
C ALA A 105 9.87 6.02 10.83
N SER A 106 9.61 5.26 9.78
CA SER A 106 9.95 3.84 9.70
C SER A 106 11.48 3.63 9.71
N ASP A 107 12.23 4.38 8.89
CA ASP A 107 13.68 4.26 8.81
C ASP A 107 14.35 4.73 10.11
N SER A 108 13.85 5.78 10.73
CA SER A 108 14.26 6.30 12.04
C SER A 108 13.74 5.48 13.24
N ASN A 109 13.04 4.38 13.01
CA ASN A 109 12.55 3.46 14.03
C ASN A 109 11.67 4.14 15.10
N VAL A 110 10.78 5.03 14.69
CA VAL A 110 9.84 5.73 15.58
C VAL A 110 8.70 4.79 15.96
N ASP A 111 8.28 4.82 17.24
CA ASP A 111 7.08 4.12 17.71
C ASP A 111 5.82 4.89 17.26
N MET A 112 5.32 4.56 16.07
CA MET A 112 4.24 5.28 15.42
C MET A 112 3.28 4.32 14.73
N CYS A 113 2.02 4.71 14.69
CA CYS A 113 1.04 4.21 13.72
C CYS A 113 0.38 5.38 13.00
N ALA A 114 -0.26 5.13 11.88
CA ALA A 114 -0.98 6.14 11.14
C ALA A 114 -2.40 5.69 10.83
N VAL A 115 -3.31 6.66 10.64
CA VAL A 115 -4.71 6.42 10.28
C VAL A 115 -5.09 7.35 9.15
N GLY A 116 -5.72 6.81 8.11
CA GLY A 116 -6.20 7.55 6.95
C GLY A 116 -7.41 6.91 6.30
N PHE A 117 -7.79 7.40 5.13
CA PHE A 117 -8.90 6.86 4.36
C PHE A 117 -8.42 5.92 3.25
N LEU A 118 -9.20 4.88 3.00
CA LEU A 118 -9.06 4.03 1.83
C LEU A 118 -10.10 4.46 0.78
N TYR A 119 -9.67 5.30 -0.14
CA TYR A 119 -10.55 5.78 -1.20
C TYR A 119 -10.83 4.67 -2.23
N ARG A 120 -12.09 4.39 -2.50
CA ARG A 120 -12.51 3.49 -3.59
C ARG A 120 -12.06 4.02 -4.94
N TYR A 121 -12.21 5.31 -5.15
CA TYR A 121 -11.78 6.01 -6.35
C TYR A 121 -10.58 6.89 -6.01
N GLY A 122 -9.43 6.59 -6.60
CA GLY A 122 -8.23 7.41 -6.47
C GLY A 122 -8.33 8.71 -7.26
N TYR A 123 -7.19 9.42 -7.36
CA TYR A 123 -7.12 10.59 -8.20
C TYR A 123 -7.44 10.23 -9.66
N PHE A 124 -8.17 11.10 -10.38
CA PHE A 124 -8.61 10.82 -11.75
C PHE A 124 -7.44 10.69 -12.73
N THR A 125 -7.65 9.87 -13.76
CA THR A 125 -6.77 9.80 -14.92
C THR A 125 -7.31 10.69 -16.01
N GLN A 126 -6.46 11.56 -16.56
CA GLN A 126 -6.82 12.49 -17.62
C GLN A 126 -6.52 11.90 -18.99
N SER A 127 -7.45 12.04 -19.92
CA SER A 127 -7.25 11.76 -21.34
C SER A 127 -7.85 12.90 -22.17
N LEU A 128 -7.49 12.94 -23.45
CA LEU A 128 -8.08 13.88 -24.41
C LEU A 128 -8.99 13.14 -25.37
N SER A 129 -10.13 13.74 -25.68
CA SER A 129 -10.99 13.30 -26.76
C SER A 129 -10.39 13.66 -28.14
N MET A 130 -10.98 13.17 -29.22
CA MET A 130 -10.51 13.46 -30.58
C MET A 130 -10.58 14.95 -30.96
N ASP A 131 -11.49 15.71 -30.34
CA ASP A 131 -11.68 17.15 -30.49
C ASP A 131 -10.91 17.98 -29.45
N GLY A 132 -10.01 17.35 -28.68
CA GLY A 132 -9.11 18.00 -27.74
C GLY A 132 -9.71 18.35 -26.38
N GLN A 133 -10.93 17.86 -26.07
CA GLN A 133 -11.53 18.10 -24.76
C GLN A 133 -10.98 17.13 -23.70
N GLN A 134 -10.84 17.62 -22.48
CA GLN A 134 -10.42 16.82 -21.35
C GLN A 134 -11.51 15.81 -20.95
N ILE A 135 -11.11 14.54 -20.80
CA ILE A 135 -11.93 13.47 -20.24
C ILE A 135 -11.29 13.05 -18.92
N ALA A 136 -12.03 13.17 -17.81
CA ALA A 136 -11.63 12.65 -16.51
C ALA A 136 -12.18 11.24 -16.31
N LYS A 137 -11.32 10.28 -15.97
CA LYS A 137 -11.69 8.90 -15.66
C LYS A 137 -11.40 8.60 -14.21
N TYR A 138 -12.38 8.05 -13.52
CA TYR A 138 -12.30 7.62 -12.13
C TYR A 138 -12.40 6.09 -12.09
N ASP A 139 -11.23 5.43 -11.97
CA ASP A 139 -11.18 3.97 -11.92
C ASP A 139 -11.25 3.50 -10.47
N ALA A 140 -12.17 2.59 -10.18
CA ALA A 140 -12.29 1.98 -8.86
C ALA A 140 -11.06 1.10 -8.56
N GLN A 141 -10.50 1.26 -7.38
CA GLN A 141 -9.41 0.42 -6.90
C GLN A 141 -9.93 -0.96 -6.48
N ASN A 142 -9.25 -2.02 -6.91
CA ASN A 142 -9.49 -3.36 -6.39
C ASN A 142 -8.58 -3.60 -5.19
N PHE A 143 -9.10 -3.46 -3.99
CA PHE A 143 -8.33 -3.55 -2.75
C PHE A 143 -7.64 -4.90 -2.55
N ASN A 144 -8.21 -6.00 -3.08
CA ASN A 144 -7.61 -7.33 -2.96
C ASN A 144 -6.32 -7.49 -3.80
N SER A 145 -6.10 -6.62 -4.79
CA SER A 145 -4.90 -6.63 -5.63
C SER A 145 -3.88 -5.53 -5.26
N LEU A 146 -4.10 -4.86 -4.13
CA LEU A 146 -3.20 -3.82 -3.60
C LEU A 146 -2.32 -4.39 -2.47
N PRO A 147 -1.18 -3.75 -2.18
CA PRO A 147 -0.30 -4.15 -1.09
C PRO A 147 -0.85 -3.73 0.29
N ILE A 148 -2.08 -4.10 0.56
CA ILE A 148 -2.81 -3.88 1.82
C ILE A 148 -3.47 -5.18 2.26
N GLU A 149 -3.80 -5.28 3.52
CA GLU A 149 -4.46 -6.46 4.10
C GLU A 149 -5.63 -6.04 4.99
N ARG A 150 -6.61 -6.93 5.12
CA ARG A 150 -7.73 -6.72 6.04
C ARG A 150 -7.23 -6.86 7.47
N VAL A 151 -7.65 -5.94 8.34
CA VAL A 151 -7.45 -6.13 9.78
C VAL A 151 -8.61 -6.98 10.32
N LEU A 152 -8.26 -8.06 11.01
CA LEU A 152 -9.26 -9.00 11.56
C LEU A 152 -9.39 -8.80 13.06
N ASP A 153 -10.60 -9.01 13.57
CA ASP A 153 -10.89 -9.08 15.00
C ASP A 153 -10.47 -10.44 15.61
N ALA A 154 -10.69 -10.63 16.90
CA ALA A 154 -10.35 -11.87 17.60
C ALA A 154 -11.15 -13.10 17.10
N ASN A 155 -12.26 -12.90 16.41
CA ASN A 155 -13.11 -13.95 15.85
C ASN A 155 -12.79 -14.26 14.38
N GLY A 156 -11.83 -13.52 13.77
CA GLY A 156 -11.46 -13.68 12.38
C GLY A 156 -12.34 -12.89 11.40
N ASN A 157 -13.24 -12.04 11.88
CA ASN A 157 -14.02 -11.15 11.04
C ASN A 157 -13.24 -9.86 10.74
N GLN A 158 -13.51 -9.24 9.61
CA GLN A 158 -12.90 -7.93 9.31
C GLN A 158 -13.32 -6.92 10.38
N MET A 159 -12.34 -6.22 10.94
CA MET A 159 -12.56 -5.19 11.94
C MET A 159 -13.37 -4.03 11.37
N VAL A 160 -14.37 -3.60 12.14
CA VAL A 160 -15.19 -2.43 11.85
C VAL A 160 -14.98 -1.41 12.96
N VAL A 161 -14.78 -0.16 12.59
CA VAL A 161 -14.80 0.98 13.51
C VAL A 161 -16.11 1.71 13.33
N ASP A 162 -16.80 1.94 14.44
CA ASP A 162 -18.03 2.74 14.49
C ASP A 162 -17.68 4.14 15.00
N VAL A 163 -17.90 5.14 14.17
CA VAL A 163 -17.63 6.55 14.48
C VAL A 163 -18.95 7.30 14.62
N PRO A 164 -19.33 7.75 15.85
CA PRO A 164 -20.49 8.57 16.03
C PRO A 164 -20.28 9.95 15.38
N TYR A 165 -21.21 10.37 14.55
CA TYR A 165 -21.16 11.64 13.85
C TYR A 165 -22.51 12.36 13.93
N MET A 166 -22.61 13.36 14.79
CA MET A 166 -23.85 14.11 15.06
C MET A 166 -25.06 13.19 15.35
N ASN A 167 -25.92 12.95 14.34
CA ASN A 167 -27.17 12.19 14.48
C ASN A 167 -27.11 10.80 13.83
N TYR A 168 -25.95 10.38 13.33
CA TYR A 168 -25.75 9.09 12.68
C TYR A 168 -24.38 8.50 13.01
N HIS A 169 -24.21 7.23 12.69
CA HIS A 169 -22.95 6.52 12.85
C HIS A 169 -22.35 6.25 11.48
N VAL A 170 -21.03 6.35 11.37
CA VAL A 170 -20.27 5.96 10.20
C VAL A 170 -19.47 4.72 10.54
N HIS A 171 -19.74 3.65 9.82
CA HIS A 171 -19.02 2.40 9.92
C HIS A 171 -17.87 2.37 8.91
N ALA A 172 -16.70 1.97 9.35
CA ALA A 172 -15.53 1.84 8.47
C ALA A 172 -14.88 0.46 8.64
N LEU A 173 -14.70 -0.23 7.54
CA LEU A 173 -13.88 -1.45 7.48
C LEU A 173 -12.41 -1.05 7.58
N VAL A 174 -11.65 -1.78 8.38
CA VAL A 174 -10.24 -1.45 8.61
C VAL A 174 -9.34 -2.32 7.73
N TRP A 175 -8.49 -1.63 6.97
CA TRP A 175 -7.40 -2.21 6.20
C TRP A 175 -6.06 -1.75 6.76
N ARG A 176 -4.98 -2.44 6.46
CA ARG A 176 -3.64 -2.08 6.87
C ARG A 176 -2.67 -2.09 5.70
N ALA A 177 -1.93 -1.00 5.55
CA ALA A 177 -0.73 -0.93 4.72
C ALA A 177 0.50 -0.92 5.63
N ASN A 178 1.49 -1.79 5.35
CA ASN A 178 2.73 -1.82 6.10
C ASN A 178 3.76 -0.88 5.45
N VAL A 179 3.94 0.31 6.03
CA VAL A 179 4.96 1.28 5.61
C VAL A 179 6.26 0.97 6.35
N GLY A 180 6.97 -0.05 5.88
CA GLY A 180 8.07 -0.64 6.66
C GLY A 180 7.57 -1.13 8.01
N ARG A 181 8.10 -0.55 9.09
CA ARG A 181 7.74 -0.87 10.50
C ARG A 181 6.48 -0.15 10.97
N ILE A 182 6.00 0.86 10.24
CA ILE A 182 4.83 1.65 10.59
C ILE A 182 3.57 0.99 10.02
N SER A 183 2.57 0.76 10.86
CA SER A 183 1.24 0.34 10.41
C SER A 183 0.42 1.58 10.05
N LEU A 184 -0.01 1.65 8.79
CA LEU A 184 -0.99 2.63 8.34
C LEU A 184 -2.36 1.92 8.27
N TYR A 185 -3.27 2.29 9.16
CA TYR A 185 -4.65 1.82 9.14
C TYR A 185 -5.46 2.71 8.20
N LEU A 186 -6.17 2.07 7.29
CA LEU A 186 -6.96 2.72 6.26
C LEU A 186 -8.43 2.40 6.47
N LEU A 187 -9.24 3.44 6.59
CA LEU A 187 -10.67 3.35 6.87
C LEU A 187 -11.45 3.37 5.55
N ASP A 188 -12.14 2.26 5.28
CA ASP A 188 -13.02 2.08 4.13
C ASP A 188 -14.47 2.26 4.56
N THR A 189 -15.08 3.37 4.16
CA THR A 189 -16.47 3.70 4.46
C THR A 189 -17.45 3.28 3.36
N ASP A 190 -16.95 2.73 2.25
CA ASP A 190 -17.76 2.19 1.15
C ASP A 190 -18.24 0.77 1.53
N THR A 191 -19.23 0.71 2.39
CA THR A 191 -19.81 -0.51 2.97
C THR A 191 -21.33 -0.40 3.10
N ASP A 192 -22.02 -1.53 2.94
CA ASP A 192 -23.47 -1.64 3.07
C ASP A 192 -24.02 -1.26 4.47
N MET A 193 -23.12 -1.08 5.44
CA MET A 193 -23.49 -0.63 6.80
C MET A 193 -23.78 0.87 6.86
N ASN A 194 -23.37 1.63 5.85
CA ASN A 194 -23.65 3.06 5.73
C ASN A 194 -24.78 3.29 4.73
N SER A 195 -25.63 4.31 4.99
CA SER A 195 -26.58 4.80 3.99
C SER A 195 -25.85 5.51 2.87
N GLU A 196 -26.37 5.41 1.64
CA GLU A 196 -25.90 6.17 0.47
C GLU A 196 -26.03 7.69 0.68
#